data_17768b7bfe82dcb8a89f9845d1f6973d
#
_entry.id   17768b7bfe82dcb8a89f9845d1f6973d
#
_cell.length_a   1.000
_cell.length_b   1.000
_cell.length_c   1.000
_cell.angle_alpha   90.00
_cell.angle_beta   90.00
_cell.angle_gamma   90.00
#
_symmetry.space_group_name_H-M   'P 1'
#
loop_
_entity.id
_entity.type
_entity.pdbx_description
1 polymer ?
#
loop_
_entity_poly.entity_id
_entity_poly.type
_entity_poly.pdbx_seq_one_letter_code
_entity_poly.pdbx_strand_id
1 'polypeptide(L)'
;MPSARGRNLTFTEEARRAQLIDVTTELVADLGYAATSLGRIAESAGITKAGVLYHFPSKQALVEAAHAQVLSALVDAVASAVDAAGPADAPAAYIRSMIGHLRERPRQVRVIVEAMTSVAPLADSKARWSSVADLLSAARAARGRTGAVDLRSAALVIGGGIDAIVSESLSDPEYDASAAAEVLVGLVERGLL
;
A
#
# COMPACT_ATOMS: atom_id res chain seq x y z
N MET A 1 -36.40 9.03 9.51
CA MET A 1 -35.14 8.30 9.56
C MET A 1 -34.12 9.14 10.29
N PRO A 2 -33.68 8.81 11.51
CA PRO A 2 -32.64 9.59 12.18
C PRO A 2 -31.30 9.31 11.53
N SER A 3 -30.66 10.38 11.06
CA SER A 3 -29.31 10.43 10.54
C SER A 3 -28.33 9.91 11.62
N ALA A 4 -27.52 8.90 11.27
CA ALA A 4 -26.42 8.44 12.09
C ALA A 4 -25.38 9.58 12.16
N ARG A 5 -25.48 10.43 13.19
CA ARG A 5 -24.40 11.35 13.53
C ARG A 5 -23.18 10.52 13.90
N GLY A 6 -22.15 10.59 13.07
CA GLY A 6 -20.84 10.02 13.39
C GLY A 6 -20.41 10.52 14.76
N ARG A 7 -20.23 9.59 15.70
CA ARG A 7 -19.73 9.88 17.04
C ARG A 7 -18.30 10.39 16.89
N ASN A 8 -18.04 11.66 17.18
CA ASN A 8 -16.69 12.17 17.28
C ASN A 8 -15.99 11.40 18.41
N LEU A 9 -14.92 10.69 18.05
CA LEU A 9 -14.09 9.99 19.02
C LEU A 9 -13.35 11.01 19.89
N THR A 10 -13.15 10.68 21.15
CA THR A 10 -12.26 11.47 22.02
C THR A 10 -10.80 11.22 21.62
N PHE A 11 -9.89 12.12 21.96
CA PHE A 11 -8.45 11.95 21.75
C PHE A 11 -7.93 10.61 22.33
N THR A 12 -8.43 10.21 23.49
CA THR A 12 -8.05 8.94 24.11
C THR A 12 -8.57 7.72 23.33
N GLU A 13 -9.78 7.81 22.77
CA GLU A 13 -10.33 6.74 21.91
C GLU A 13 -9.55 6.64 20.59
N GLU A 14 -9.17 7.74 19.98
CA GLU A 14 -8.33 7.76 18.78
C GLU A 14 -6.95 7.16 19.03
N ALA A 15 -6.27 7.56 20.10
CA ALA A 15 -4.99 7.00 20.49
C ALA A 15 -5.07 5.50 20.77
N ARG A 16 -6.15 5.03 21.40
CA ARG A 16 -6.37 3.60 21.65
C ARG A 16 -6.65 2.83 20.35
N ARG A 17 -7.42 3.41 19.44
CA ARG A 17 -7.66 2.80 18.13
C ARG A 17 -6.36 2.66 17.33
N ALA A 18 -5.53 3.71 17.30
CA ALA A 18 -4.22 3.67 16.66
C ALA A 18 -3.33 2.56 17.25
N GLN A 19 -3.23 2.48 18.58
CA GLN A 19 -2.48 1.41 19.24
C GLN A 19 -2.98 0.01 18.86
N LEU A 20 -4.29 -0.20 18.77
CA LEU A 20 -4.86 -1.50 18.38
C LEU A 20 -4.54 -1.84 16.94
N ILE A 21 -4.54 -0.86 16.05
CA ILE A 21 -4.16 -1.03 14.64
C ILE A 21 -2.67 -1.41 14.54
N ASP A 22 -1.79 -0.71 15.26
CA ASP A 22 -0.35 -0.99 15.24
C ASP A 22 -0.04 -2.40 15.76
N VAL A 23 -0.61 -2.78 16.90
CA VAL A 23 -0.50 -4.15 17.46
C VAL A 23 -1.02 -5.21 16.47
N THR A 24 -2.13 -4.91 15.77
CA THR A 24 -2.69 -5.83 14.79
C THR A 24 -1.77 -5.97 13.59
N THR A 25 -1.19 -4.86 13.11
CA THR A 25 -0.19 -4.85 12.03
C THR A 25 0.99 -5.77 12.38
N GLU A 26 1.55 -5.63 13.58
CA GLU A 26 2.66 -6.48 14.04
C GLU A 26 2.26 -7.96 14.09
N LEU A 27 1.13 -8.29 14.71
CA LEU A 27 0.67 -9.66 14.86
C LEU A 27 0.34 -10.33 13.51
N VAL A 28 -0.30 -9.60 12.59
CA VAL A 28 -0.59 -10.12 11.24
C VAL A 28 0.70 -10.32 10.44
N ALA A 29 1.65 -9.41 10.55
CA ALA A 29 2.95 -9.55 9.90
C ALA A 29 3.76 -10.75 10.41
N ASP A 30 3.71 -11.04 11.73
CA ASP A 30 4.49 -12.10 12.33
C ASP A 30 3.82 -13.48 12.24
N LEU A 31 2.49 -13.54 12.40
CA LEU A 31 1.75 -14.79 12.56
C LEU A 31 0.81 -15.11 11.39
N GLY A 32 0.54 -14.13 10.53
CA GLY A 32 -0.51 -14.20 9.51
C GLY A 32 -1.91 -13.95 10.06
N TYR A 33 -2.86 -13.73 9.14
CA TYR A 33 -4.26 -13.47 9.51
C TYR A 33 -4.88 -14.62 10.31
N ALA A 34 -4.67 -15.87 9.88
CA ALA A 34 -5.33 -17.03 10.50
C ALA A 34 -4.97 -17.19 11.98
N ALA A 35 -3.69 -17.04 12.33
CA ALA A 35 -3.20 -17.23 13.69
C ALA A 35 -3.39 -15.99 14.61
N THR A 36 -3.68 -14.82 14.04
CA THR A 36 -4.03 -13.61 14.79
C THR A 36 -5.45 -13.74 15.36
N SER A 37 -5.64 -13.41 16.63
CA SER A 37 -6.94 -13.45 17.29
C SER A 37 -7.18 -12.20 18.14
N LEU A 38 -8.48 -11.87 18.41
CA LEU A 38 -8.83 -10.76 19.32
C LEU A 38 -8.23 -10.93 20.73
N GLY A 39 -8.03 -12.18 21.18
CA GLY A 39 -7.38 -12.45 22.47
C GLY A 39 -5.91 -12.05 22.46
N ARG A 40 -5.16 -12.44 21.43
CA ARG A 40 -3.75 -12.05 21.26
C ARG A 40 -3.57 -10.55 21.10
N ILE A 41 -4.46 -9.90 20.31
CA ILE A 41 -4.44 -8.45 20.15
C ILE A 41 -4.68 -7.76 21.49
N ALA A 42 -5.67 -8.23 22.28
CA ALA A 42 -5.97 -7.70 23.60
C ALA A 42 -4.79 -7.85 24.57
N GLU A 43 -4.16 -9.02 24.60
CA GLU A 43 -2.98 -9.32 25.40
C GLU A 43 -1.82 -8.39 25.05
N SER A 44 -1.48 -8.30 23.78
CA SER A 44 -0.38 -7.43 23.29
C SER A 44 -0.66 -5.94 23.51
N ALA A 45 -1.93 -5.51 23.46
CA ALA A 45 -2.33 -4.12 23.70
C ALA A 45 -2.51 -3.79 25.21
N GLY A 46 -2.38 -4.77 26.11
CA GLY A 46 -2.57 -4.59 27.55
C GLY A 46 -4.00 -4.24 27.95
N ILE A 47 -5.01 -4.76 27.23
CA ILE A 47 -6.42 -4.53 27.53
C ILE A 47 -7.22 -5.85 27.49
N THR A 48 -8.50 -5.80 27.87
CA THR A 48 -9.39 -6.95 27.76
C THR A 48 -9.90 -7.14 26.33
N LYS A 49 -10.30 -8.36 25.97
CA LYS A 49 -10.99 -8.64 24.70
C LYS A 49 -12.25 -7.79 24.51
N ALA A 50 -12.99 -7.53 25.61
CA ALA A 50 -14.14 -6.64 25.59
C ALA A 50 -13.74 -5.19 25.25
N GLY A 51 -12.57 -4.73 25.75
CA GLY A 51 -12.00 -3.43 25.40
C GLY A 51 -11.65 -3.33 23.90
N VAL A 52 -11.10 -4.39 23.30
CA VAL A 52 -10.88 -4.43 21.86
C VAL A 52 -12.20 -4.32 21.10
N LEU A 53 -13.21 -5.12 21.49
CA LEU A 53 -14.52 -5.14 20.83
C LEU A 53 -15.29 -3.82 20.97
N TYR A 54 -14.99 -3.03 22.00
CA TYR A 54 -15.53 -1.68 22.14
C TYR A 54 -15.07 -0.75 20.97
N HIS A 55 -13.82 -0.89 20.56
CA HIS A 55 -13.22 -0.07 19.50
C HIS A 55 -13.41 -0.65 18.11
N PHE A 56 -13.40 -1.97 17.96
CA PHE A 56 -13.54 -2.67 16.69
C PHE A 56 -14.46 -3.88 16.84
N PRO A 57 -15.52 -3.98 16.01
CA PRO A 57 -16.55 -5.00 16.19
C PRO A 57 -16.07 -6.43 15.91
N SER A 58 -14.94 -6.59 15.20
CA SER A 58 -14.40 -7.90 14.81
C SER A 58 -12.90 -7.83 14.52
N LYS A 59 -12.25 -9.02 14.46
CA LYS A 59 -10.88 -9.15 13.94
C LYS A 59 -10.78 -8.62 12.52
N GLN A 60 -11.76 -8.93 11.68
CA GLN A 60 -11.80 -8.47 10.31
C GLN A 60 -11.76 -6.94 10.23
N ALA A 61 -12.60 -6.24 10.99
CA ALA A 61 -12.62 -4.77 11.02
C ALA A 61 -11.28 -4.16 11.47
N LEU A 62 -10.57 -4.84 12.38
CA LEU A 62 -9.23 -4.43 12.82
C LEU A 62 -8.19 -4.61 11.70
N VAL A 63 -8.20 -5.75 11.03
CA VAL A 63 -7.26 -6.01 9.92
C VAL A 63 -7.56 -5.11 8.72
N GLU A 64 -8.82 -4.83 8.44
CA GLU A 64 -9.22 -3.83 7.43
C GLU A 64 -8.69 -2.43 7.78
N ALA A 65 -8.76 -2.03 9.05
CA ALA A 65 -8.22 -0.76 9.50
C ALA A 65 -6.69 -0.72 9.44
N ALA A 66 -6.00 -1.80 9.80
CA ALA A 66 -4.55 -1.94 9.66
C ALA A 66 -4.12 -1.85 8.17
N HIS A 67 -4.81 -2.55 7.29
CA HIS A 67 -4.58 -2.48 5.86
C HIS A 67 -4.80 -1.07 5.31
N ALA A 68 -5.90 -0.39 5.70
CA ALA A 68 -6.18 0.97 5.28
C ALA A 68 -5.10 1.96 5.74
N GLN A 69 -4.60 1.84 6.98
CA GLN A 69 -3.51 2.67 7.51
C GLN A 69 -2.21 2.46 6.71
N VAL A 70 -1.85 1.21 6.44
CA VAL A 70 -0.65 0.87 5.66
C VAL A 70 -0.75 1.40 4.22
N LEU A 71 -1.90 1.22 3.57
CA LEU A 71 -2.14 1.76 2.23
C LEU A 71 -2.10 3.29 2.20
N SER A 72 -2.69 3.97 3.19
CA SER A 72 -2.64 5.43 3.25
C SER A 72 -1.20 5.92 3.33
N ALA A 73 -0.38 5.35 4.21
CA ALA A 73 1.02 5.72 4.34
C ALA A 73 1.84 5.49 3.04
N LEU A 74 1.56 4.40 2.32
CA LEU A 74 2.15 4.11 1.02
C LEU A 74 1.73 5.16 -0.02
N VAL A 75 0.43 5.45 -0.12
CA VAL A 75 -0.12 6.43 -1.07
C VAL A 75 0.45 7.82 -0.81
N ASP A 76 0.51 8.25 0.46
CA ASP A 76 1.04 9.56 0.84
C ASP A 76 2.53 9.69 0.47
N ALA A 77 3.33 8.65 0.73
CA ALA A 77 4.74 8.64 0.38
C ALA A 77 4.97 8.71 -1.14
N VAL A 78 4.20 7.94 -1.90
CA VAL A 78 4.29 7.90 -3.36
C VAL A 78 3.80 9.22 -3.96
N ALA A 79 2.67 9.76 -3.51
CA ALA A 79 2.14 11.02 -3.97
C ALA A 79 3.14 12.16 -3.75
N SER A 80 3.72 12.25 -2.54
CA SER A 80 4.75 13.25 -2.23
C SER A 80 5.98 13.17 -3.16
N ALA A 81 6.44 11.96 -3.47
CA ALA A 81 7.57 11.77 -4.37
C ALA A 81 7.24 12.16 -5.82
N VAL A 82 6.04 11.81 -6.28
CA VAL A 82 5.53 12.13 -7.63
C VAL A 82 5.38 13.64 -7.80
N ASP A 83 4.76 14.31 -6.81
CA ASP A 83 4.55 15.76 -6.82
C ASP A 83 5.88 16.53 -6.85
N ALA A 84 6.85 16.07 -6.06
CA ALA A 84 8.18 16.69 -6.01
C ALA A 84 8.98 16.54 -7.32
N ALA A 85 8.77 15.45 -8.06
CA ALA A 85 9.51 15.17 -9.30
C ALA A 85 8.98 15.95 -10.52
N GLY A 86 7.73 16.39 -10.46
CA GLY A 86 7.04 17.02 -11.59
C GLY A 86 6.65 16.05 -12.71
N PRO A 87 5.85 16.53 -13.70
CA PRO A 87 5.19 15.63 -14.65
C PRO A 87 6.13 14.79 -15.51
N ALA A 88 7.26 15.32 -15.92
CA ALA A 88 8.19 14.61 -16.81
C ALA A 88 8.83 13.38 -16.14
N ASP A 89 9.13 13.48 -14.85
CA ASP A 89 9.86 12.46 -14.09
C ASP A 89 8.96 11.68 -13.11
N ALA A 90 7.67 12.02 -13.07
CA ALA A 90 6.66 11.38 -12.21
C ALA A 90 6.61 9.85 -12.30
N PRO A 91 6.69 9.21 -13.50
CA PRO A 91 6.70 7.74 -13.58
C PRO A 91 7.93 7.11 -12.93
N ALA A 92 9.10 7.73 -13.07
CA ALA A 92 10.32 7.25 -12.42
C ALA A 92 10.25 7.41 -10.89
N ALA A 93 9.75 8.54 -10.41
CA ALA A 93 9.52 8.80 -8.99
C ALA A 93 8.51 7.82 -8.40
N TYR A 94 7.42 7.52 -9.11
CA TYR A 94 6.43 6.52 -8.72
C TYR A 94 7.07 5.15 -8.51
N ILE A 95 7.83 4.65 -9.50
CA ILE A 95 8.48 3.33 -9.44
C ILE A 95 9.45 3.26 -8.27
N ARG A 96 10.35 4.26 -8.14
CA ARG A 96 11.35 4.31 -7.06
C ARG A 96 10.71 4.39 -5.69
N SER A 97 9.73 5.28 -5.53
CA SER A 97 9.06 5.46 -4.23
C SER A 97 8.25 4.23 -3.84
N MET A 98 7.53 3.60 -4.77
CA MET A 98 6.76 2.39 -4.52
C MET A 98 7.66 1.25 -4.04
N ILE A 99 8.71 0.92 -4.80
CA ILE A 99 9.65 -0.16 -4.46
C ILE A 99 10.41 0.18 -3.18
N GLY A 100 10.90 1.41 -3.03
CA GLY A 100 11.63 1.85 -1.84
C GLY A 100 10.80 1.75 -0.57
N HIS A 101 9.57 2.27 -0.59
CA HIS A 101 8.66 2.23 0.56
C HIS A 101 8.34 0.80 1.00
N LEU A 102 8.03 -0.07 0.03
CA LEU A 102 7.68 -1.47 0.32
C LEU A 102 8.89 -2.26 0.83
N ARG A 103 10.08 -2.06 0.24
CA ARG A 103 11.33 -2.69 0.68
C ARG A 103 11.69 -2.32 2.13
N GLU A 104 11.53 -1.06 2.50
CA GLU A 104 11.85 -0.59 3.85
C GLU A 104 10.86 -1.07 4.91
N ARG A 105 9.69 -1.56 4.49
CA ARG A 105 8.58 -1.95 5.38
C ARG A 105 8.03 -3.35 5.09
N PRO A 106 8.86 -4.40 5.16
CA PRO A 106 8.47 -5.76 4.79
C PRO A 106 7.28 -6.29 5.61
N ARG A 107 7.13 -5.86 6.87
CA ARG A 107 5.98 -6.21 7.71
C ARG A 107 4.68 -5.63 7.16
N GLN A 108 4.72 -4.39 6.68
CA GLN A 108 3.54 -3.75 6.07
C GLN A 108 3.15 -4.44 4.76
N VAL A 109 4.13 -4.88 3.95
CA VAL A 109 3.86 -5.66 2.73
C VAL A 109 3.11 -6.95 3.07
N ARG A 110 3.52 -7.66 4.12
CA ARG A 110 2.81 -8.87 4.57
C ARG A 110 1.36 -8.58 4.96
N VAL A 111 1.09 -7.47 5.63
CA VAL A 111 -0.30 -7.06 5.96
C VAL A 111 -1.11 -6.79 4.70
N ILE A 112 -0.53 -6.13 3.69
CA ILE A 112 -1.20 -5.89 2.41
C ILE A 112 -1.55 -7.22 1.74
N VAL A 113 -0.59 -8.14 1.61
CA VAL A 113 -0.79 -9.45 0.98
C VAL A 113 -1.82 -10.29 1.73
N GLU A 114 -1.73 -10.37 3.05
CA GLU A 114 -2.68 -11.10 3.91
C GLU A 114 -4.09 -10.52 3.82
N ALA A 115 -4.24 -9.20 3.81
CA ALA A 115 -5.54 -8.56 3.69
C ALA A 115 -6.17 -8.82 2.30
N MET A 116 -5.37 -8.76 1.23
CA MET A 116 -5.84 -9.04 -0.13
C MET A 116 -6.33 -10.49 -0.31
N THR A 117 -5.69 -11.44 0.38
CA THR A 117 -6.03 -12.86 0.26
C THR A 117 -7.14 -13.30 1.21
N SER A 118 -7.25 -12.66 2.39
CA SER A 118 -8.09 -13.17 3.48
C SER A 118 -9.31 -12.29 3.80
N VAL A 119 -9.29 -11.00 3.43
CA VAL A 119 -10.27 -10.03 3.95
C VAL A 119 -10.92 -9.18 2.86
N ALA A 120 -10.19 -8.73 1.87
CA ALA A 120 -10.70 -7.88 0.81
C ALA A 120 -10.61 -8.59 -0.54
N PRO A 121 -11.71 -8.71 -1.30
CA PRO A 121 -11.60 -8.95 -2.73
C PRO A 121 -10.76 -7.83 -3.32
N LEU A 122 -9.88 -8.16 -4.26
CA LEU A 122 -8.99 -7.25 -4.98
C LEU A 122 -9.69 -5.91 -5.22
N ALA A 123 -9.22 -4.86 -4.52
CA ALA A 123 -9.65 -3.50 -4.79
C ALA A 123 -9.56 -3.25 -6.30
N ASP A 124 -10.50 -2.51 -6.82
CA ASP A 124 -10.72 -2.27 -8.25
C ASP A 124 -9.37 -2.13 -9.00
N SER A 125 -8.97 -3.19 -9.69
CA SER A 125 -7.71 -3.22 -10.46
C SER A 125 -7.64 -2.04 -11.44
N LYS A 126 -8.81 -1.54 -11.87
CA LYS A 126 -8.94 -0.38 -12.74
C LYS A 126 -8.40 0.90 -12.08
N ALA A 127 -8.71 1.15 -10.83
CA ALA A 127 -8.21 2.34 -10.12
C ALA A 127 -6.67 2.31 -10.02
N ARG A 128 -6.09 1.14 -9.79
CA ARG A 128 -4.64 0.96 -9.65
C ARG A 128 -3.87 1.27 -10.95
N TRP A 129 -4.28 0.70 -12.09
CA TRP A 129 -3.59 0.94 -13.35
C TRP A 129 -3.93 2.30 -13.97
N SER A 130 -5.14 2.87 -13.73
CA SER A 130 -5.50 4.17 -14.30
C SER A 130 -4.59 5.30 -13.80
N SER A 131 -4.28 5.33 -12.51
CA SER A 131 -3.35 6.33 -11.96
C SER A 131 -1.97 6.28 -12.61
N VAL A 132 -1.43 5.08 -12.86
CA VAL A 132 -0.14 4.91 -13.55
C VAL A 132 -0.24 5.34 -15.01
N ALA A 133 -1.33 5.00 -15.70
CA ALA A 133 -1.57 5.43 -17.06
C ALA A 133 -1.66 6.96 -17.19
N ASP A 134 -2.30 7.63 -16.21
CA ASP A 134 -2.38 9.09 -16.15
C ASP A 134 -1.00 9.73 -15.95
N LEU A 135 -0.16 9.16 -15.07
CA LEU A 135 1.24 9.60 -14.89
C LEU A 135 2.04 9.47 -16.19
N LEU A 136 1.92 8.34 -16.89
CA LEU A 136 2.58 8.12 -18.19
C LEU A 136 2.08 9.13 -19.25
N SER A 137 0.78 9.38 -19.30
CA SER A 137 0.19 10.34 -20.22
C SER A 137 0.74 11.75 -20.00
N ALA A 138 0.76 12.20 -18.74
CA ALA A 138 1.28 13.50 -18.35
C ALA A 138 2.79 13.63 -18.67
N ALA A 139 3.58 12.59 -18.38
CA ALA A 139 5.01 12.59 -18.66
C ALA A 139 5.31 12.65 -20.16
N ARG A 140 4.56 11.91 -20.99
CA ARG A 140 4.67 11.97 -22.45
C ARG A 140 4.35 13.36 -22.98
N ALA A 141 3.27 13.98 -22.49
CA ALA A 141 2.91 15.34 -22.87
C ALA A 141 4.00 16.36 -22.47
N ALA A 142 4.52 16.26 -21.24
CA ALA A 142 5.58 17.14 -20.74
C ALA A 142 6.90 17.01 -21.55
N ARG A 143 7.18 15.81 -22.07
CA ARG A 143 8.35 15.53 -22.91
C ARG A 143 8.10 15.74 -24.42
N GLY A 144 6.93 16.26 -24.82
CA GLY A 144 6.58 16.49 -26.22
C GLY A 144 6.46 15.22 -27.06
N ARG A 145 6.22 14.06 -26.41
CA ARG A 145 6.11 12.77 -27.11
C ARG A 145 4.76 12.63 -27.79
N THR A 146 4.77 12.45 -29.09
CA THR A 146 3.59 12.20 -29.92
C THR A 146 3.54 10.72 -30.33
N GLY A 147 2.37 10.23 -30.70
CA GLY A 147 2.15 8.84 -31.09
C GLY A 147 1.31 8.07 -30.09
N ALA A 148 0.54 7.11 -30.62
CA ALA A 148 -0.34 6.26 -29.81
C ALA A 148 0.47 5.22 -29.05
N VAL A 149 0.20 5.09 -27.77
CA VAL A 149 0.74 4.04 -26.89
C VAL A 149 -0.42 3.48 -26.09
N ASP A 150 -0.47 2.15 -25.95
CA ASP A 150 -1.42 1.52 -25.02
C ASP A 150 -0.95 1.72 -23.58
N LEU A 151 -1.36 2.86 -23.01
CA LEU A 151 -1.01 3.23 -21.64
C LEU A 151 -1.58 2.29 -20.59
N ARG A 152 -2.70 1.61 -20.89
CA ARG A 152 -3.26 0.60 -20.00
C ARG A 152 -2.33 -0.60 -19.88
N SER A 153 -1.92 -1.17 -20.99
CA SER A 153 -0.98 -2.29 -21.00
C SER A 153 0.37 -1.90 -20.40
N ALA A 154 0.87 -0.71 -20.71
CA ALA A 154 2.08 -0.18 -20.08
C ALA A 154 1.96 -0.08 -18.56
N ALA A 155 0.86 0.46 -18.05
CA ALA A 155 0.60 0.56 -16.60
C ALA A 155 0.51 -0.82 -15.93
N LEU A 156 -0.12 -1.80 -16.59
CA LEU A 156 -0.19 -3.18 -16.09
C LEU A 156 1.20 -3.84 -16.03
N VAL A 157 2.03 -3.64 -17.04
CA VAL A 157 3.42 -4.17 -17.06
C VAL A 157 4.26 -3.52 -15.97
N ILE A 158 4.15 -2.20 -15.77
CA ILE A 158 4.86 -1.49 -14.70
C ILE A 158 4.41 -2.00 -13.33
N GLY A 159 3.10 -2.12 -13.10
CA GLY A 159 2.57 -2.66 -11.85
C GLY A 159 3.05 -4.08 -11.58
N GLY A 160 2.99 -4.95 -12.58
CA GLY A 160 3.50 -6.33 -12.47
C GLY A 160 5.02 -6.39 -12.23
N GLY A 161 5.78 -5.49 -12.84
CA GLY A 161 7.21 -5.35 -12.60
C GLY A 161 7.53 -4.94 -11.16
N ILE A 162 6.79 -3.97 -10.62
CA ILE A 162 6.92 -3.56 -9.20
C ILE A 162 6.58 -4.73 -8.27
N ASP A 163 5.46 -5.42 -8.52
CA ASP A 163 5.04 -6.56 -7.70
C ASP A 163 6.09 -7.69 -7.70
N ALA A 164 6.66 -7.99 -8.86
CA ALA A 164 7.70 -9.01 -9.00
C ALA A 164 8.99 -8.62 -8.24
N ILE A 165 9.46 -7.37 -8.39
CA ILE A 165 10.64 -6.86 -7.68
C ILE A 165 10.45 -6.92 -6.17
N VAL A 166 9.29 -6.48 -5.68
CA VAL A 166 8.98 -6.50 -4.24
C VAL A 166 8.88 -7.94 -3.73
N SER A 167 8.25 -8.84 -4.48
CA SER A 167 8.15 -10.27 -4.10
C SER A 167 9.52 -10.92 -4.01
N GLU A 168 10.40 -10.66 -4.97
CA GLU A 168 11.77 -11.19 -4.95
C GLU A 168 12.56 -10.68 -3.75
N SER A 169 12.46 -9.39 -3.43
CA SER A 169 13.13 -8.79 -2.28
C SER A 169 12.68 -9.34 -0.91
N LEU A 170 11.46 -9.89 -0.85
CA LEU A 170 10.97 -10.58 0.35
C LEU A 170 11.49 -12.02 0.46
N SER A 171 11.82 -12.64 -0.67
CA SER A 171 12.25 -14.03 -0.77
C SER A 171 13.77 -14.16 -0.70
N ASP A 172 14.50 -13.20 -1.27
CA ASP A 172 15.95 -13.12 -1.29
C ASP A 172 16.45 -11.82 -0.67
N PRO A 173 16.99 -11.83 0.54
CA PRO A 173 17.55 -10.65 1.21
C PRO A 173 18.76 -10.02 0.50
N GLU A 174 19.45 -10.77 -0.38
CA GLU A 174 20.59 -10.27 -1.16
C GLU A 174 20.16 -9.59 -2.47
N TYR A 175 18.88 -9.72 -2.86
CA TYR A 175 18.36 -9.11 -4.07
C TYR A 175 18.32 -7.58 -3.97
N ASP A 176 19.04 -6.89 -4.87
CA ASP A 176 19.07 -5.43 -4.92
C ASP A 176 17.83 -4.87 -5.63
N ALA A 177 16.75 -4.71 -4.87
CA ALA A 177 15.51 -4.12 -5.36
C ALA A 177 15.68 -2.66 -5.83
N SER A 178 16.69 -1.92 -5.33
CA SER A 178 16.95 -0.56 -5.80
C SER A 178 17.57 -0.56 -7.19
N ALA A 179 18.54 -1.44 -7.44
CA ALA A 179 19.09 -1.63 -8.78
C ALA A 179 18.01 -2.11 -9.76
N ALA A 180 17.13 -3.02 -9.33
CA ALA A 180 16.01 -3.50 -10.14
C ALA A 180 14.99 -2.39 -10.45
N ALA A 181 14.74 -1.48 -9.52
CA ALA A 181 13.90 -0.30 -9.76
C ALA A 181 14.49 0.58 -10.88
N GLU A 182 15.81 0.81 -10.88
CA GLU A 182 16.47 1.58 -11.95
C GLU A 182 16.41 0.86 -13.30
N VAL A 183 16.48 -0.47 -13.34
CA VAL A 183 16.25 -1.23 -14.57
C VAL A 183 14.84 -0.99 -15.10
N LEU A 184 13.82 -1.09 -14.24
CA LEU A 184 12.43 -0.84 -14.63
C LEU A 184 12.21 0.59 -15.10
N VAL A 185 12.76 1.58 -14.39
CA VAL A 185 12.74 2.99 -14.80
C VAL A 185 13.35 3.16 -16.18
N GLY A 186 14.54 2.61 -16.41
CA GLY A 186 15.21 2.71 -17.71
C GLY A 186 14.44 2.05 -18.85
N LEU A 187 13.71 0.97 -18.60
CA LEU A 187 12.82 0.35 -19.60
C LEU A 187 11.64 1.27 -19.95
N VAL A 188 11.03 1.89 -18.92
CA VAL A 188 9.92 2.84 -19.12
C VAL A 188 10.37 4.09 -19.87
N GLU A 189 11.49 4.67 -19.49
CA GLU A 189 12.02 5.89 -20.13
C GLU A 189 12.39 5.68 -21.58
N ARG A 190 13.09 4.60 -21.89
CA ARG A 190 13.50 4.30 -23.29
C ARG A 190 12.37 3.79 -24.16
N GLY A 191 11.41 3.06 -23.59
CA GLY A 191 10.35 2.41 -24.35
C GLY A 191 9.08 3.23 -24.50
N LEU A 192 8.79 4.11 -23.54
CA LEU A 192 7.49 4.79 -23.47
C LEU A 192 7.61 6.32 -23.47
N LEU A 193 8.69 6.88 -22.91
CA LEU A 193 8.89 8.31 -22.68
C LEU A 193 10.00 8.90 -23.53
#